data_e43dbe5f09deb4deef7a0e890c12ecf7
#
_entry.id   e43dbe5f09deb4deef7a0e890c12ecf7
#
_cell.length_a   1.000
_cell.length_b   1.000
_cell.length_c   1.000
_cell.angle_alpha   90.00
_cell.angle_beta   90.00
_cell.angle_gamma   90.00
#
_symmetry.space_group_name_H-M   'P 1'
#
loop_
_entity.id
_entity.type
_entity.pdbx_description
1 polymer ?
#
loop_
_entity_poly.entity_id
_entity_poly.type
_entity_poly.pdbx_seq_one_letter_code
_entity_poly.pdbx_strand_id
1 'polypeptide(L)'
;MSAGNSAAARAAALRANARRGLWRRLLVFLGLGGARVRRADAAAARWAHGAAGEEATARLLAPLESAGWHVRHDLRLSGRRFNIDTVLVSPCGTAVVVLDTKNWHRGRPTALVGGRVCCGAEDRHDQVVKVAGYAQAVGKALPGVLVLPLLVVHGSPVAGGGFEAPVPGGAVWVLGTDLLVPRLVGAVRAAPDRRAAAALVSRVDGVLSPYLNCS
;
A
#
# COMPACT_ATOMS: atom_id res chain seq x y z
N MET A 1 10.73 -10.31 2.91
CA MET A 1 10.85 -9.09 3.76
C MET A 1 9.47 -8.82 4.36
N SER A 2 9.39 -8.40 5.62
CA SER A 2 8.11 -8.18 6.30
C SER A 2 7.46 -6.88 5.80
N ALA A 3 6.15 -6.90 5.55
CA ALA A 3 5.38 -5.72 5.19
C ALA A 3 5.46 -4.65 6.29
N GLY A 4 5.50 -3.37 5.94
CA GLY A 4 5.56 -2.27 6.89
C GLY A 4 6.94 -1.94 7.48
N ASN A 5 7.99 -2.71 7.15
CA ASN A 5 9.33 -2.48 7.70
C ASN A 5 9.88 -1.07 7.43
N SER A 6 9.63 -0.54 6.23
CA SER A 6 10.07 0.81 5.85
C SER A 6 9.37 1.91 6.66
N ALA A 7 8.07 1.76 6.89
CA ALA A 7 7.27 2.71 7.67
C ALA A 7 7.64 2.65 9.17
N ALA A 8 7.84 1.45 9.73
CA ALA A 8 8.27 1.27 11.12
C ALA A 8 9.67 1.87 11.37
N ALA A 9 10.62 1.66 10.46
CA ALA A 9 11.95 2.25 10.54
C ALA A 9 11.91 3.79 10.50
N ARG A 10 11.08 4.39 9.64
CA ARG A 10 10.88 5.85 9.60
C ARG A 10 10.27 6.39 10.89
N ALA A 11 9.28 5.70 11.47
CA ALA A 11 8.69 6.07 12.75
C ALA A 11 9.75 6.11 13.88
N ALA A 12 10.61 5.08 13.95
CA ALA A 12 11.69 5.01 14.93
C ALA A 12 12.73 6.12 14.73
N ALA A 13 13.15 6.37 13.50
CA ALA A 13 14.12 7.42 13.17
C ALA A 13 13.61 8.83 13.52
N LEU A 14 12.34 9.13 13.27
CA LEU A 14 11.72 10.42 13.62
C LEU A 14 11.74 10.67 15.14
N ARG A 15 11.39 9.65 15.94
CA ARG A 15 11.41 9.74 17.40
C ARG A 15 12.84 9.92 17.93
N ALA A 16 13.79 9.14 17.41
CA ALA A 16 15.20 9.21 17.82
C ALA A 16 15.82 10.58 17.52
N ASN A 17 15.58 11.11 16.31
CA ASN A 17 16.10 12.42 15.90
C ASN A 17 15.50 13.58 16.69
N ALA A 18 14.20 13.51 17.04
CA ALA A 18 13.55 14.56 17.83
C ALA A 18 14.04 14.61 19.28
N ARG A 19 14.55 13.48 19.80
CA ARG A 19 14.98 13.32 21.22
C ARG A 19 16.50 13.26 21.39
N ARG A 20 17.30 13.57 20.37
CA ARG A 20 18.76 13.62 20.50
C ARG A 20 19.19 14.77 21.41
N GLY A 21 20.01 14.46 22.43
CA GLY A 21 20.58 15.40 23.40
C GLY A 21 19.93 15.32 24.77
N LEU A 22 20.78 15.31 25.83
CA LEU A 22 20.37 15.20 27.25
C LEU A 22 19.40 16.31 27.66
N TRP A 23 19.66 17.56 27.29
CA TRP A 23 18.80 18.71 27.59
C TRP A 23 17.41 18.59 26.90
N ARG A 24 17.33 18.03 25.74
CA ARG A 24 16.03 17.77 25.07
C ARG A 24 15.23 16.68 25.77
N ARG A 25 15.88 15.63 26.25
CA ARG A 25 15.23 14.57 27.05
C ARG A 25 14.63 15.13 28.33
N LEU A 26 15.35 16.03 29.02
CA LEU A 26 14.88 16.69 30.21
C LEU A 26 13.67 17.61 29.93
N LEU A 27 13.72 18.41 28.86
CA LEU A 27 12.60 19.26 28.46
C LEU A 27 11.35 18.46 28.05
N VAL A 28 11.53 17.31 27.41
CA VAL A 28 10.42 16.39 27.08
C VAL A 28 9.82 15.78 28.34
N PHE A 29 10.65 15.37 29.29
CA PHE A 29 10.22 14.83 30.57
C PHE A 29 9.43 15.87 31.42
N LEU A 30 9.81 17.13 31.35
CA LEU A 30 9.12 18.26 32.02
C LEU A 30 7.89 18.77 31.27
N GLY A 31 7.43 18.08 30.19
CA GLY A 31 6.30 18.50 29.37
C GLY A 31 6.56 19.71 28.45
N LEU A 32 7.79 20.24 28.49
CA LEU A 32 8.21 21.43 27.73
C LEU A 32 8.73 21.09 26.33
N GLY A 33 8.47 19.89 25.83
CA GLY A 33 8.96 19.32 24.57
C GLY A 33 8.46 19.98 23.29
N GLY A 34 8.30 21.25 23.26
CA GLY A 34 8.04 22.16 22.14
C GLY A 34 7.29 21.62 20.90
N ALA A 35 6.84 22.49 20.04
CA ALA A 35 6.10 22.15 18.80
C ALA A 35 6.85 21.15 17.88
N ARG A 36 8.19 21.13 17.92
CA ARG A 36 9.02 20.22 17.11
C ARG A 36 8.90 18.77 17.54
N VAL A 37 8.91 18.49 18.86
CA VAL A 37 8.78 17.12 19.41
C VAL A 37 7.35 16.62 19.17
N ARG A 38 6.33 17.44 19.43
CA ARG A 38 4.93 17.07 19.13
C ARG A 38 4.72 16.76 17.65
N ARG A 39 5.32 17.55 16.73
CA ARG A 39 5.26 17.26 15.26
C ARG A 39 5.96 15.95 14.92
N ALA A 40 7.12 15.66 15.52
CA ALA A 40 7.85 14.42 15.29
C ALA A 40 7.07 13.19 15.83
N ASP A 41 6.48 13.31 17.02
CA ASP A 41 5.66 12.23 17.59
C ASP A 41 4.39 12.01 16.79
N ALA A 42 3.71 13.07 16.31
CA ALA A 42 2.55 12.97 15.44
C ALA A 42 2.92 12.37 14.07
N ALA A 43 4.07 12.72 13.50
CA ALA A 43 4.57 12.11 12.28
C ALA A 43 4.89 10.62 12.49
N ALA A 44 5.58 10.28 13.58
CA ALA A 44 5.89 8.90 13.93
C ALA A 44 4.61 8.06 14.18
N ALA A 45 3.59 8.64 14.81
CA ALA A 45 2.30 7.97 14.99
C ALA A 45 1.60 7.69 13.65
N ARG A 46 1.64 8.64 12.69
CA ARG A 46 1.09 8.41 11.35
C ARG A 46 1.81 7.29 10.61
N TRP A 47 3.16 7.23 10.68
CA TRP A 47 3.93 6.15 10.08
C TRP A 47 3.65 4.79 10.73
N ALA A 48 3.55 4.74 12.06
CA ALA A 48 3.18 3.52 12.78
C ALA A 48 1.77 3.03 12.42
N HIS A 49 0.82 3.97 12.26
CA HIS A 49 -0.54 3.67 11.82
C HIS A 49 -0.59 3.12 10.39
N GLY A 50 0.22 3.67 9.47
CA GLY A 50 0.40 3.13 8.12
C GLY A 50 0.96 1.72 8.13
N ALA A 51 2.08 1.49 8.86
CA ALA A 51 2.72 0.19 8.99
C ALA A 51 1.76 -0.90 9.51
N ALA A 52 0.91 -0.57 10.50
CA ALA A 52 -0.09 -1.50 11.00
C ALA A 52 -1.13 -1.90 9.93
N GLY A 53 -1.50 -0.98 9.03
CA GLY A 53 -2.35 -1.28 7.88
C GLY A 53 -1.68 -2.23 6.89
N GLU A 54 -0.42 -1.96 6.53
CA GLU A 54 0.36 -2.80 5.63
C GLU A 54 0.55 -4.22 6.18
N GLU A 55 0.87 -4.38 7.48
CA GLU A 55 0.94 -5.68 8.14
C GLU A 55 -0.41 -6.41 8.16
N ALA A 56 -1.51 -5.69 8.39
CA ALA A 56 -2.85 -6.27 8.35
C ALA A 56 -3.19 -6.75 6.93
N THR A 57 -2.85 -5.98 5.90
CA THR A 57 -3.00 -6.38 4.49
C THR A 57 -2.17 -7.64 4.19
N ALA A 58 -0.91 -7.69 4.63
CA ALA A 58 -0.06 -8.87 4.41
C ALA A 58 -0.66 -10.14 5.02
N ARG A 59 -1.22 -10.04 6.25
CA ARG A 59 -1.93 -11.18 6.87
C ARG A 59 -3.15 -11.63 6.09
N LEU A 60 -3.92 -10.69 5.52
CA LEU A 60 -5.09 -11.02 4.67
C LEU A 60 -4.67 -11.70 3.36
N LEU A 61 -3.53 -11.32 2.81
CA LEU A 61 -3.03 -11.87 1.54
C LEU A 61 -2.30 -13.21 1.69
N ALA A 62 -1.81 -13.56 2.88
CA ALA A 62 -1.04 -14.76 3.13
C ALA A 62 -1.71 -16.07 2.61
N PRO A 63 -3.05 -16.28 2.76
CA PRO A 63 -3.71 -17.46 2.21
C PRO A 63 -3.63 -17.57 0.68
N LEU A 64 -3.45 -16.45 -0.03
CA LEU A 64 -3.35 -16.46 -1.49
C LEU A 64 -2.07 -17.14 -2.00
N GLU A 65 -0.99 -17.15 -1.20
CA GLU A 65 0.26 -17.81 -1.57
C GLU A 65 0.05 -19.32 -1.75
N SER A 66 -0.74 -19.96 -0.89
CA SER A 66 -1.12 -21.37 -1.04
C SER A 66 -2.00 -21.62 -2.26
N ALA A 67 -2.74 -20.61 -2.73
CA ALA A 67 -3.52 -20.63 -3.97
C ALA A 67 -2.69 -20.30 -5.22
N GLY A 68 -1.37 -20.19 -5.09
CA GLY A 68 -0.45 -19.97 -6.21
C GLY A 68 -0.20 -18.52 -6.60
N TRP A 69 -0.69 -17.55 -5.81
CA TRP A 69 -0.32 -16.15 -5.97
C TRP A 69 1.10 -15.90 -5.44
N HIS A 70 1.85 -15.05 -6.12
CA HIS A 70 3.13 -14.59 -5.61
C HIS A 70 2.99 -13.17 -5.06
N VAL A 71 3.21 -13.01 -3.76
CA VAL A 71 3.07 -11.73 -3.06
C VAL A 71 4.44 -11.16 -2.74
N ARG A 72 4.64 -9.87 -3.04
CA ARG A 72 5.85 -9.11 -2.76
C ARG A 72 5.48 -7.82 -2.06
N HIS A 73 6.22 -7.45 -1.03
CA HIS A 73 5.99 -6.25 -0.24
C HIS A 73 7.18 -5.28 -0.30
N ASP A 74 6.91 -3.99 -0.02
CA ASP A 74 7.93 -2.95 0.09
C ASP A 74 8.86 -2.89 -1.14
N LEU A 75 8.29 -2.58 -2.29
CA LEU A 75 9.01 -2.60 -3.56
C LEU A 75 9.26 -1.19 -4.12
N ARG A 76 10.30 -1.08 -4.92
CA ARG A 76 10.64 0.10 -5.69
C ARG A 76 10.83 -0.27 -7.16
N LEU A 77 10.21 0.49 -8.05
CA LEU A 77 10.47 0.40 -9.48
C LEU A 77 11.84 1.02 -9.80
N SER A 78 12.65 0.31 -10.58
CA SER A 78 13.98 0.76 -11.03
C SER A 78 13.90 2.16 -11.65
N GLY A 79 14.80 3.08 -11.23
CA GLY A 79 14.81 4.47 -11.67
C GLY A 79 13.71 5.37 -11.09
N ARG A 80 12.88 4.89 -10.18
CA ARG A 80 11.82 5.67 -9.53
C ARG A 80 12.04 5.78 -8.01
N ARG A 81 11.49 6.85 -7.40
CA ARG A 81 11.65 7.14 -5.96
C ARG A 81 10.43 6.80 -5.11
N PHE A 82 9.34 6.31 -5.70
CA PHE A 82 8.16 5.92 -4.94
C PHE A 82 8.28 4.49 -4.43
N ASN A 83 7.64 4.22 -3.30
CA ASN A 83 7.43 2.90 -2.74
C ASN A 83 6.11 2.32 -3.22
N ILE A 84 6.07 1.03 -3.52
CA ILE A 84 4.87 0.24 -3.78
C ILE A 84 4.68 -0.70 -2.60
N ASP A 85 3.56 -0.59 -1.89
CA ASP A 85 3.34 -1.35 -0.66
C ASP A 85 3.30 -2.87 -0.95
N THR A 86 2.55 -3.28 -1.98
CA THR A 86 2.41 -4.69 -2.34
C THR A 86 2.22 -4.87 -3.85
N VAL A 87 2.85 -5.90 -4.39
CA VAL A 87 2.62 -6.39 -5.76
C VAL A 87 2.25 -7.86 -5.70
N LEU A 88 1.20 -8.25 -6.42
CA LEU A 88 0.78 -9.64 -6.55
C LEU A 88 0.88 -10.08 -8.01
N VAL A 89 1.40 -11.27 -8.23
CA VAL A 89 1.37 -11.96 -9.54
C VAL A 89 0.32 -13.06 -9.49
N SER A 90 -0.56 -13.09 -10.48
CA SER A 90 -1.64 -14.08 -10.56
C SER A 90 -1.12 -15.49 -10.78
N PRO A 91 -1.82 -16.54 -10.26
CA PRO A 91 -1.39 -17.93 -10.39
C PRO A 91 -1.37 -18.46 -11.83
N CYS A 92 -2.07 -17.77 -12.74
CA CYS A 92 -2.04 -18.07 -14.18
C CYS A 92 -0.95 -17.30 -14.95
N GLY A 93 -0.19 -16.40 -14.31
CA GLY A 93 0.88 -15.65 -14.93
C GLY A 93 0.43 -14.60 -15.96
N THR A 94 -0.83 -14.14 -15.90
CA THR A 94 -1.40 -13.20 -16.89
C THR A 94 -1.58 -11.78 -16.37
N ALA A 95 -1.57 -11.57 -15.06
CA ALA A 95 -1.83 -10.28 -14.45
C ALA A 95 -0.93 -10.00 -13.25
N VAL A 96 -0.66 -8.72 -13.06
CA VAL A 96 -0.01 -8.14 -11.89
C VAL A 96 -0.99 -7.18 -11.23
N VAL A 97 -1.12 -7.24 -9.91
CA VAL A 97 -1.89 -6.27 -9.14
C VAL A 97 -0.90 -5.39 -8.37
N VAL A 98 -1.02 -4.08 -8.55
CA VAL A 98 -0.31 -3.07 -7.76
C VAL A 98 -1.28 -2.58 -6.69
N LEU A 99 -0.99 -2.96 -5.45
CA LEU A 99 -1.85 -2.71 -4.30
C LEU A 99 -1.20 -1.69 -3.36
N ASP A 100 -1.97 -0.69 -2.97
CA ASP A 100 -1.61 0.29 -1.96
C ASP A 100 -2.57 0.17 -0.77
N THR A 101 -2.03 0.26 0.43
CA THR A 101 -2.80 0.12 1.67
C THR A 101 -3.06 1.46 2.33
N LYS A 102 -4.29 1.73 2.67
CA LYS A 102 -4.66 2.92 3.43
C LYS A 102 -5.41 2.56 4.70
N ASN A 103 -4.99 3.15 5.80
CA ASN A 103 -5.67 3.02 7.09
C ASN A 103 -6.36 4.35 7.40
N TRP A 104 -7.68 4.41 7.10
CA TRP A 104 -8.47 5.63 7.24
C TRP A 104 -9.33 5.61 8.51
N HIS A 105 -9.99 6.73 8.80
CA HIS A 105 -10.69 6.91 10.06
C HIS A 105 -11.92 6.01 10.20
N ARG A 106 -11.98 5.21 11.27
CA ARG A 106 -13.02 4.18 11.52
C ARG A 106 -14.46 4.71 11.53
N GLY A 107 -14.68 5.91 12.01
CA GLY A 107 -16.02 6.51 12.12
C GLY A 107 -16.51 7.22 10.86
N ARG A 108 -15.78 7.14 9.75
CA ARG A 108 -16.10 7.87 8.52
C ARG A 108 -16.17 6.90 7.34
N PRO A 109 -17.33 6.78 6.65
CA PRO A 109 -17.44 5.88 5.51
C PRO A 109 -16.60 6.35 4.33
N THR A 110 -16.05 5.41 3.59
CA THR A 110 -15.40 5.63 2.31
C THR A 110 -16.39 5.39 1.18
N ALA A 111 -16.59 6.38 0.34
CA ALA A 111 -17.54 6.33 -0.78
C ALA A 111 -17.08 7.16 -1.97
N LEU A 112 -17.71 6.94 -3.13
CA LEU A 112 -17.58 7.77 -4.31
C LEU A 112 -18.60 8.92 -4.23
N VAL A 113 -18.12 10.16 -4.16
CA VAL A 113 -18.93 11.36 -4.08
C VAL A 113 -18.55 12.29 -5.23
N GLY A 114 -19.47 12.58 -6.14
CA GLY A 114 -19.20 13.41 -7.32
C GLY A 114 -18.04 12.90 -8.18
N GLY A 115 -17.86 11.57 -8.29
CA GLY A 115 -16.75 10.97 -9.04
C GLY A 115 -15.41 10.95 -8.29
N ARG A 116 -15.36 11.39 -7.04
CA ARG A 116 -14.15 11.43 -6.19
C ARG A 116 -14.29 10.53 -4.98
N VAL A 117 -13.20 9.88 -4.61
CA VAL A 117 -13.18 9.05 -3.40
C VAL A 117 -13.03 9.93 -2.16
N CYS A 118 -13.97 9.81 -1.24
CA CYS A 118 -13.99 10.56 0.01
C CYS A 118 -14.03 9.59 1.21
N CYS A 119 -13.42 9.98 2.33
CA CYS A 119 -13.58 9.34 3.63
C CYS A 119 -14.31 10.33 4.55
N GLY A 120 -15.61 10.15 4.73
CA GLY A 120 -16.50 11.19 5.26
C GLY A 120 -16.46 12.43 4.38
N ALA A 121 -16.16 13.59 4.97
CA ALA A 121 -16.02 14.87 4.24
C ALA A 121 -14.62 15.07 3.62
N GLU A 122 -13.66 14.19 3.90
CA GLU A 122 -12.28 14.36 3.42
C GLU A 122 -12.10 13.76 2.04
N ASP A 123 -11.71 14.58 1.06
CA ASP A 123 -11.31 14.11 -0.27
C ASP A 123 -10.00 13.32 -0.19
N ARG A 124 -10.02 12.08 -0.66
CA ARG A 124 -8.90 11.14 -0.70
C ARG A 124 -8.52 10.72 -2.13
N HIS A 125 -9.18 11.30 -3.12
CA HIS A 125 -9.05 10.88 -4.51
C HIS A 125 -7.62 10.98 -5.05
N ASP A 126 -6.84 11.95 -4.60
CA ASP A 126 -5.43 12.08 -5.00
C ASP A 126 -4.59 10.86 -4.62
N GLN A 127 -4.97 10.14 -3.54
CA GLN A 127 -4.30 8.89 -3.16
C GLN A 127 -4.64 7.77 -4.14
N VAL A 128 -5.86 7.75 -4.65
CA VAL A 128 -6.30 6.79 -5.68
C VAL A 128 -5.57 7.04 -7.01
N VAL A 129 -5.46 8.31 -7.42
CA VAL A 129 -4.71 8.70 -8.63
C VAL A 129 -3.24 8.28 -8.53
N LYS A 130 -2.62 8.37 -7.35
CA LYS A 130 -1.24 7.89 -7.13
C LYS A 130 -1.10 6.39 -7.39
N VAL A 131 -2.04 5.58 -6.92
CA VAL A 131 -2.02 4.12 -7.15
C VAL A 131 -2.12 3.80 -8.64
N ALA A 132 -3.01 4.50 -9.36
CA ALA A 132 -3.08 4.39 -10.82
C ALA A 132 -1.74 4.74 -11.48
N GLY A 133 -1.09 5.80 -11.04
CA GLY A 133 0.23 6.21 -11.52
C GLY A 133 1.31 5.14 -11.27
N TYR A 134 1.27 4.47 -10.13
CA TYR A 134 2.19 3.36 -9.82
C TYR A 134 1.95 2.19 -10.77
N ALA A 135 0.68 1.77 -10.94
CA ALA A 135 0.32 0.69 -11.86
C ALA A 135 0.69 1.00 -13.31
N GLN A 136 0.46 2.23 -13.78
CA GLN A 136 0.89 2.66 -15.12
C GLN A 136 2.42 2.59 -15.29
N ALA A 137 3.18 2.99 -14.27
CA ALA A 137 4.64 2.93 -14.32
C ALA A 137 5.13 1.48 -14.38
N VAL A 138 4.53 0.59 -13.59
CA VAL A 138 4.81 -0.86 -13.63
C VAL A 138 4.41 -1.46 -14.98
N GLY A 139 3.24 -1.10 -15.52
CA GLY A 139 2.78 -1.57 -16.82
C GLY A 139 3.71 -1.17 -17.98
N LYS A 140 4.27 0.04 -17.92
CA LYS A 140 5.30 0.47 -18.90
C LYS A 140 6.59 -0.35 -18.80
N ALA A 141 6.97 -0.80 -17.60
CA ALA A 141 8.14 -1.64 -17.38
C ALA A 141 7.88 -3.13 -17.69
N LEU A 142 6.61 -3.56 -17.76
CA LEU A 142 6.18 -4.92 -18.04
C LEU A 142 5.28 -4.97 -19.29
N PRO A 143 5.80 -4.71 -20.50
CA PRO A 143 5.00 -4.68 -21.71
C PRO A 143 4.27 -6.02 -21.94
N GLY A 144 3.00 -5.95 -22.37
CA GLY A 144 2.15 -7.10 -22.62
C GLY A 144 1.57 -7.77 -21.37
N VAL A 145 1.76 -7.20 -20.18
CA VAL A 145 1.18 -7.70 -18.93
C VAL A 145 0.01 -6.81 -18.51
N LEU A 146 -1.09 -7.42 -18.11
CA LEU A 146 -2.20 -6.70 -17.49
C LEU A 146 -1.77 -6.26 -16.10
N VAL A 147 -1.75 -4.94 -15.83
CA VAL A 147 -1.42 -4.39 -14.50
C VAL A 147 -2.65 -3.67 -13.96
N LEU A 148 -3.14 -4.15 -12.83
CA LEU A 148 -4.37 -3.67 -12.18
C LEU A 148 -4.04 -2.86 -10.93
N PRO A 149 -4.49 -1.59 -10.84
CA PRO A 149 -4.38 -0.79 -9.62
C PRO A 149 -5.46 -1.16 -8.62
N LEU A 150 -5.08 -1.32 -7.35
CA LEU A 150 -5.98 -1.62 -6.25
C LEU A 150 -5.61 -0.82 -5.01
N LEU A 151 -6.60 -0.22 -4.36
CA LEU A 151 -6.50 0.42 -3.06
C LEU A 151 -7.30 -0.39 -2.04
N VAL A 152 -6.65 -0.90 -0.99
CA VAL A 152 -7.35 -1.51 0.13
C VAL A 152 -7.43 -0.54 1.30
N VAL A 153 -8.65 -0.41 1.86
CA VAL A 153 -8.94 0.52 2.95
C VAL A 153 -9.19 -0.25 4.23
N HIS A 154 -8.34 0.01 5.24
CA HIS A 154 -8.53 -0.42 6.61
C HIS A 154 -9.20 0.67 7.44
N GLY A 155 -9.91 0.26 8.49
CA GLY A 155 -10.55 1.14 9.46
C GLY A 155 -11.86 1.73 8.97
N SER A 156 -11.88 2.44 7.86
CA SER A 156 -13.09 3.05 7.28
C SER A 156 -13.97 2.00 6.59
N PRO A 157 -15.29 1.95 6.86
CA PRO A 157 -16.20 1.10 6.09
C PRO A 157 -16.29 1.62 4.64
N VAL A 158 -16.13 0.71 3.67
CA VAL A 158 -16.22 1.05 2.24
C VAL A 158 -17.64 0.80 1.74
N ALA A 159 -18.22 1.76 1.05
CA ALA A 159 -19.57 1.66 0.49
C ALA A 159 -19.71 0.42 -0.41
N GLY A 160 -20.73 -0.41 -0.16
CA GLY A 160 -20.92 -1.67 -0.87
C GLY A 160 -19.79 -2.69 -0.70
N GLY A 161 -18.88 -2.48 0.26
CA GLY A 161 -17.66 -3.26 0.45
C GLY A 161 -16.55 -2.96 -0.55
N GLY A 162 -16.86 -2.32 -1.67
CA GLY A 162 -15.90 -1.91 -2.70
C GLY A 162 -16.56 -1.32 -3.94
N PHE A 163 -15.79 -0.53 -4.68
CA PHE A 163 -16.22 0.12 -5.91
C PHE A 163 -15.02 0.43 -6.82
N GLU A 164 -15.31 0.74 -8.08
CA GLU A 164 -14.31 1.25 -9.03
C GLU A 164 -14.33 2.79 -9.00
N ALA A 165 -13.17 3.37 -8.71
CA ALA A 165 -12.99 4.81 -8.71
C ALA A 165 -12.42 5.26 -10.06
N PRO A 166 -13.07 6.19 -10.79
CA PRO A 166 -12.57 6.70 -12.05
C PRO A 166 -11.29 7.51 -11.85
N VAL A 167 -10.31 7.31 -12.73
CA VAL A 167 -9.06 8.06 -12.76
C VAL A 167 -8.68 8.33 -14.23
N PRO A 168 -7.80 9.28 -14.52
CA PRO A 168 -7.29 9.47 -15.86
C PRO A 168 -6.69 8.17 -16.43
N GLY A 169 -7.27 7.68 -17.54
CA GLY A 169 -6.82 6.47 -18.22
C GLY A 169 -7.40 5.15 -17.69
N GLY A 170 -8.43 5.17 -16.82
CA GLY A 170 -9.09 3.95 -16.36
C GLY A 170 -9.78 4.07 -15.01
N ALA A 171 -9.68 3.03 -14.21
CA ALA A 171 -10.26 2.98 -12.87
C ALA A 171 -9.31 2.27 -11.88
N VAL A 172 -9.49 2.53 -10.60
CA VAL A 172 -8.83 1.86 -9.48
C VAL A 172 -9.88 1.13 -8.66
N TRP A 173 -9.66 -0.12 -8.33
CA TRP A 173 -10.49 -0.80 -7.35
C TRP A 173 -10.21 -0.26 -5.96
N VAL A 174 -11.24 0.24 -5.29
CA VAL A 174 -11.21 0.65 -3.88
C VAL A 174 -11.99 -0.37 -3.09
N LEU A 175 -11.33 -1.15 -2.25
CA LEU A 175 -11.93 -2.29 -1.56
C LEU A 175 -11.78 -2.15 -0.04
N GLY A 176 -12.83 -2.56 0.67
CA GLY A 176 -12.71 -2.91 2.08
C GLY A 176 -11.97 -4.24 2.26
N THR A 177 -11.50 -4.50 3.47
CA THR A 177 -10.72 -5.69 3.81
C THR A 177 -11.44 -6.99 3.46
N ASP A 178 -12.77 -7.04 3.67
CA ASP A 178 -13.59 -8.24 3.51
C ASP A 178 -13.73 -8.67 2.04
N LEU A 179 -13.67 -7.71 1.11
CA LEU A 179 -13.75 -8.00 -0.33
C LEU A 179 -12.39 -8.16 -1.01
N LEU A 180 -11.26 -7.91 -0.33
CA LEU A 180 -9.93 -7.97 -0.93
C LEU A 180 -9.64 -9.34 -1.54
N VAL A 181 -9.67 -10.39 -0.75
CA VAL A 181 -9.36 -11.75 -1.21
C VAL A 181 -10.41 -12.29 -2.19
N PRO A 182 -11.73 -12.20 -1.92
CA PRO A 182 -12.75 -12.62 -2.87
C PRO A 182 -12.62 -11.94 -4.24
N ARG A 183 -12.31 -10.64 -4.27
CA ARG A 183 -12.15 -9.89 -5.51
C ARG A 183 -10.91 -10.32 -6.29
N LEU A 184 -9.78 -10.54 -5.63
CA LEU A 184 -8.55 -11.03 -6.26
C LEU A 184 -8.75 -12.41 -6.87
N VAL A 185 -9.34 -13.35 -6.12
CA VAL A 185 -9.63 -14.70 -6.60
C VAL A 185 -10.62 -14.67 -7.76
N GLY A 186 -11.70 -13.90 -7.65
CA GLY A 186 -12.72 -13.79 -8.68
C GLY A 186 -12.27 -13.08 -9.97
N ALA A 187 -11.20 -12.30 -9.92
CA ALA A 187 -10.62 -11.63 -11.09
C ALA A 187 -9.80 -12.59 -11.98
N VAL A 188 -9.32 -13.70 -11.42
CA VAL A 188 -8.53 -14.70 -12.15
C VAL A 188 -9.47 -15.77 -12.70
N ARG A 189 -9.72 -15.71 -14.02
CA ARG A 189 -10.60 -16.68 -14.72
C ARG A 189 -9.85 -17.85 -15.35
N ALA A 190 -8.55 -17.69 -15.60
CA ALA A 190 -7.72 -18.73 -16.20
C ALA A 190 -7.25 -19.72 -15.16
N ALA A 191 -7.09 -20.98 -15.55
CA ALA A 191 -6.52 -22.01 -14.70
C ALA A 191 -5.08 -21.63 -14.27
N PRO A 192 -4.63 -22.03 -13.06
CA PRO A 192 -3.27 -21.81 -12.62
C PRO A 192 -2.25 -22.43 -13.58
N ASP A 193 -1.22 -21.65 -13.93
CA ASP A 193 -0.07 -22.10 -14.73
C ASP A 193 1.22 -21.72 -14.00
N ARG A 194 1.84 -22.68 -13.33
CA ARG A 194 3.06 -22.47 -12.55
C ARG A 194 4.23 -21.95 -13.38
N ARG A 195 4.34 -22.39 -14.65
CA ARG A 195 5.43 -21.98 -15.54
C ARG A 195 5.24 -20.53 -15.99
N ALA A 196 4.04 -20.16 -16.42
CA ALA A 196 3.71 -18.79 -16.77
C ALA A 196 3.83 -17.85 -15.58
N ALA A 197 3.33 -18.25 -14.39
CA ALA A 197 3.47 -17.50 -13.17
C ALA A 197 4.93 -17.26 -12.79
N ALA A 198 5.78 -18.28 -12.81
CA ALA A 198 7.21 -18.16 -12.51
C ALA A 198 7.94 -17.26 -13.53
N ALA A 199 7.60 -17.36 -14.80
CA ALA A 199 8.16 -16.47 -15.84
C ALA A 199 7.76 -15.01 -15.58
N LEU A 200 6.50 -14.74 -15.21
CA LEU A 200 6.05 -13.40 -14.89
C LEU A 200 6.71 -12.87 -13.60
N VAL A 201 6.84 -13.71 -12.56
CA VAL A 201 7.58 -13.37 -11.33
C VAL A 201 9.00 -12.92 -11.63
N SER A 202 9.73 -13.67 -12.47
CA SER A 202 11.10 -13.32 -12.87
C SER A 202 11.15 -11.96 -13.59
N ARG A 203 10.15 -11.65 -14.42
CA ARG A 203 10.05 -10.33 -15.08
C ARG A 203 9.78 -9.22 -14.06
N VAL A 204 8.90 -9.45 -13.10
CA VAL A 204 8.58 -8.51 -12.02
C VAL A 204 9.82 -8.25 -11.17
N ASP A 205 10.52 -9.31 -10.73
CA ASP A 205 11.75 -9.21 -9.92
C ASP A 205 12.90 -8.52 -10.71
N GLY A 206 12.88 -8.56 -12.04
CA GLY A 206 13.83 -7.85 -12.90
C GLY A 206 13.62 -6.33 -12.97
N VAL A 207 12.40 -5.84 -12.70
CA VAL A 207 12.07 -4.40 -12.77
C VAL A 207 11.77 -3.78 -11.42
N LEU A 208 11.35 -4.59 -10.44
CA LEU A 208 11.06 -4.18 -9.07
C LEU A 208 12.11 -4.74 -8.11
N SER A 209 12.64 -3.91 -7.25
CA SER A 209 13.59 -4.29 -6.21
C SER A 209 13.05 -3.95 -4.82
N PRO A 210 13.53 -4.61 -3.73
CA PRO A 210 13.18 -4.21 -2.38
C PRO A 210 13.44 -2.73 -2.14
N TYR A 211 12.47 -2.05 -1.51
CA TYR A 211 12.64 -0.67 -1.09
C TYR A 211 13.53 -0.62 0.15
N LEU A 212 14.84 -0.51 -0.07
CA LEU A 212 15.80 -0.29 1.00
C LEU A 212 15.78 1.18 1.38
N ASN A 213 15.45 1.50 2.63
CA ASN A 213 15.72 2.83 3.16
C ASN A 213 17.24 3.00 3.18
N CYS A 214 17.79 3.77 2.25
CA CYS A 214 19.14 4.28 2.40
C CYS A 214 19.14 5.17 3.64
N SER A 215 19.87 4.73 4.66
CA SER A 215 20.11 5.44 5.91
C SER A 215 20.92 6.69 5.65
#